data_8cc69e10b1a77d892810a081ebfe6d06
#
_entry.id   8cc69e10b1a77d892810a081ebfe6d06
#
_cell.length_a   1.000
_cell.length_b   1.000
_cell.length_c   1.000
_cell.angle_alpha   90.00
_cell.angle_beta   90.00
_cell.angle_gamma   90.00
#
_symmetry.space_group_name_H-M   'P 1'
#
loop_
_entity.id
_entity.type
_entity.pdbx_description
1 polymer ?
#
loop_
_entity_poly.entity_id
_entity_poly.type
_entity_poly.pdbx_seq_one_letter_code
_entity_poly.pdbx_strand_id
1 'polypeptide(L)'
;SSRTAFYKNILFPKALKDTWSSTETTLPEGTSKKDFDKDSVLSRFDHQLKSSKINTIHTLKPDFSWSSSDISQIKNYYQLEKYIILFPFCSPHLTSKKWPYYNDLISMINEKLENKFKVVIAPGPGEIKDASSINALCVLDNGKALDISQLAALIKDSSFVVANDTGPAHMTAHLGSKGIALFGSHTTPFKVSIERENFKAIQAPELSKLSVEKVFERISSLIS
;
A
#
# COMPACT_ATOMS: atom_id res chain seq x y z
N SER A 1 3.17 -13.61 15.50
CA SER A 1 4.53 -13.54 14.92
C SER A 1 5.58 -13.74 16.02
N SER A 2 6.83 -14.04 15.65
CA SER A 2 7.95 -14.17 16.61
C SER A 2 8.17 -12.89 17.42
N ARG A 3 7.99 -11.71 16.81
CA ARG A 3 8.05 -10.42 17.51
C ARG A 3 6.95 -10.29 18.57
N THR A 4 5.73 -10.66 18.24
CA THR A 4 4.60 -10.62 19.19
C THR A 4 4.86 -11.56 20.37
N ALA A 5 5.39 -12.75 20.12
CA ALA A 5 5.78 -13.69 21.18
C ALA A 5 6.88 -13.12 22.06
N PHE A 6 7.88 -12.44 21.48
CA PHE A 6 8.94 -11.77 22.24
C PHE A 6 8.36 -10.66 23.14
N TYR A 7 7.53 -9.77 22.63
CA TYR A 7 6.91 -8.71 23.45
C TYR A 7 6.09 -9.31 24.58
N LYS A 8 5.25 -10.30 24.29
CA LYS A 8 4.39 -10.95 25.28
C LYS A 8 5.22 -11.61 26.40
N ASN A 9 6.25 -12.37 26.02
CA ASN A 9 6.93 -13.25 26.99
C ASN A 9 8.12 -12.59 27.68
N ILE A 10 8.74 -11.59 27.07
CA ILE A 10 9.97 -10.96 27.57
C ILE A 10 9.72 -9.56 28.11
N LEU A 11 9.11 -8.67 27.31
CA LEU A 11 8.92 -7.27 27.71
C LEU A 11 7.75 -7.08 28.68
N PHE A 12 6.70 -7.89 28.54
CA PHE A 12 5.46 -7.76 29.35
C PHE A 12 5.05 -9.10 29.97
N PRO A 13 5.91 -9.75 30.78
CA PRO A 13 5.66 -11.12 31.22
C PRO A 13 4.50 -11.30 32.20
N LYS A 14 4.13 -10.24 32.92
CA LYS A 14 3.09 -10.32 33.98
C LYS A 14 1.92 -9.35 33.77
N ALA A 15 2.18 -8.08 33.50
CA ALA A 15 1.18 -7.01 33.60
C ALA A 15 0.06 -7.08 32.53
N LEU A 16 0.31 -7.67 31.36
CA LEU A 16 -0.65 -7.68 30.24
C LEU A 16 -0.96 -9.09 29.72
N LYS A 17 -0.56 -10.14 30.43
CA LYS A 17 -0.71 -11.52 29.95
C LYS A 17 -2.16 -11.89 29.67
N ASP A 18 -3.07 -11.45 30.50
CA ASP A 18 -4.50 -11.76 30.41
C ASP A 18 -5.24 -10.88 29.37
N THR A 19 -4.59 -9.79 28.91
CA THR A 19 -5.15 -8.88 27.91
C THR A 19 -4.70 -9.19 26.47
N TRP A 20 -3.78 -10.14 26.30
CA TRP A 20 -3.30 -10.53 24.97
C TRP A 20 -4.31 -11.41 24.27
N SER A 21 -4.77 -10.95 23.12
CA SER A 21 -5.67 -11.69 22.25
C SER A 21 -5.02 -11.98 20.90
N SER A 22 -5.49 -12.99 20.21
CA SER A 22 -5.06 -13.33 18.86
C SER A 22 -6.23 -13.89 18.07
N THR A 23 -6.08 -13.97 16.76
CA THR A 23 -7.08 -14.63 15.89
C THR A 23 -7.26 -16.13 16.20
N GLU A 24 -6.43 -16.71 17.06
CA GLU A 24 -6.56 -18.09 17.53
C GLU A 24 -7.35 -18.19 18.83
N THR A 25 -7.33 -17.12 19.65
CA THR A 25 -7.98 -17.08 20.97
C THR A 25 -9.29 -16.29 20.97
N THR A 26 -9.57 -15.55 19.90
CA THR A 26 -10.77 -14.72 19.73
C THR A 26 -11.56 -15.10 18.49
N LEU A 27 -11.79 -16.40 18.30
CA LEU A 27 -12.64 -16.87 17.19
C LEU A 27 -14.11 -16.54 17.47
N PRO A 28 -14.89 -16.18 16.42
CA PRO A 28 -16.35 -16.13 16.56
C PRO A 28 -16.91 -17.47 17.00
N GLU A 29 -17.98 -17.45 17.81
CA GLU A 29 -18.63 -18.66 18.32
C GLU A 29 -19.01 -19.57 17.14
N GLY A 30 -18.72 -20.88 17.29
CA GLY A 30 -19.00 -21.88 16.26
C GLY A 30 -18.16 -21.83 14.99
N THR A 31 -17.16 -20.92 14.91
CA THR A 31 -16.32 -20.74 13.72
C THR A 31 -14.96 -21.40 13.90
N SER A 32 -14.51 -22.17 12.90
CA SER A 32 -13.14 -22.70 12.87
C SER A 32 -12.14 -21.60 12.53
N LYS A 33 -10.89 -21.76 12.97
CA LYS A 33 -9.80 -20.85 12.56
C LYS A 33 -9.66 -20.78 11.03
N LYS A 34 -9.78 -21.91 10.34
CA LYS A 34 -9.68 -22.00 8.88
C LYS A 34 -10.74 -21.16 8.18
N ASP A 35 -11.95 -21.12 8.72
CA ASP A 35 -13.04 -20.32 8.17
C ASP A 35 -12.87 -18.85 8.51
N PHE A 36 -12.54 -18.53 9.76
CA PHE A 36 -12.25 -17.16 10.17
C PHE A 36 -11.06 -16.54 9.38
N ASP A 37 -10.06 -17.34 9.02
CA ASP A 37 -8.95 -16.88 8.19
C ASP A 37 -9.35 -16.58 6.74
N LYS A 38 -10.57 -16.93 6.29
CA LYS A 38 -11.11 -16.51 4.99
C LYS A 38 -11.60 -15.06 5.00
N ASP A 39 -11.98 -14.55 6.16
CA ASP A 39 -12.44 -13.17 6.31
C ASP A 39 -11.33 -12.16 6.00
N SER A 40 -11.74 -10.95 5.66
CA SER A 40 -10.81 -9.86 5.41
C SER A 40 -10.01 -9.49 6.66
N VAL A 41 -8.80 -8.98 6.48
CA VAL A 41 -7.91 -8.65 7.60
C VAL A 41 -8.52 -7.61 8.53
N LEU A 42 -9.21 -6.60 8.00
CA LEU A 42 -9.85 -5.56 8.84
C LEU A 42 -11.03 -6.13 9.61
N SER A 43 -11.84 -7.02 9.03
CA SER A 43 -12.95 -7.68 9.74
C SER A 43 -12.43 -8.54 10.89
N ARG A 44 -11.32 -9.25 10.68
CA ARG A 44 -10.69 -10.04 11.74
C ARG A 44 -10.11 -9.18 12.86
N PHE A 45 -9.51 -8.05 12.53
CA PHE A 45 -9.04 -7.09 13.55
C PHE A 45 -10.20 -6.45 14.30
N ASP A 46 -11.26 -6.06 13.62
CA ASP A 46 -12.46 -5.50 14.25
C ASP A 46 -13.07 -6.49 15.26
N HIS A 47 -13.24 -7.74 14.84
CA HIS A 47 -13.71 -8.80 15.73
C HIS A 47 -12.78 -9.01 16.94
N GLN A 48 -11.47 -9.07 16.72
CA GLN A 48 -10.48 -9.25 17.78
C GLN A 48 -10.50 -8.11 18.80
N LEU A 49 -10.60 -6.87 18.35
CA LEU A 49 -10.67 -5.70 19.22
C LEU A 49 -11.97 -5.70 20.04
N LYS A 50 -13.12 -5.95 19.39
CA LYS A 50 -14.42 -6.05 20.08
C LYS A 50 -14.46 -7.17 21.10
N SER A 51 -13.93 -8.36 20.77
CA SER A 51 -13.82 -9.49 21.70
C SER A 51 -12.92 -9.17 22.90
N SER A 52 -11.96 -8.27 22.72
CA SER A 52 -11.09 -7.76 23.78
C SER A 52 -11.69 -6.56 24.53
N LYS A 53 -12.99 -6.26 24.33
CA LYS A 53 -13.72 -5.14 24.93
C LYS A 53 -13.12 -3.76 24.59
N ILE A 54 -12.41 -3.65 23.48
CA ILE A 54 -11.91 -2.39 22.95
C ILE A 54 -12.98 -1.86 22.00
N ASN A 55 -13.58 -0.72 22.37
CA ASN A 55 -14.55 -0.05 21.52
C ASN A 55 -13.85 0.63 20.36
N THR A 56 -14.22 0.26 19.13
CA THR A 56 -13.66 0.82 17.90
C THR A 56 -14.77 1.22 16.95
N ILE A 57 -14.64 2.39 16.33
CA ILE A 57 -15.61 2.90 15.38
C ILE A 57 -15.05 2.99 13.95
N HIS A 58 -13.72 2.90 13.78
CA HIS A 58 -13.05 3.13 12.50
C HIS A 58 -12.24 1.94 11.97
N THR A 59 -12.26 0.78 12.63
CA THR A 59 -11.44 -0.37 12.24
C THR A 59 -11.65 -0.80 10.78
N LEU A 60 -12.90 -0.77 10.31
CA LEU A 60 -13.24 -1.18 8.94
C LEU A 60 -12.95 -0.11 7.88
N LYS A 61 -12.80 1.15 8.31
CA LYS A 61 -12.46 2.29 7.47
C LYS A 61 -11.34 3.11 8.09
N PRO A 62 -10.13 2.52 8.20
CA PRO A 62 -9.00 3.26 8.79
C PRO A 62 -8.70 4.50 7.94
N ASP A 63 -8.41 5.60 8.63
CA ASP A 63 -7.98 6.86 8.04
C ASP A 63 -6.53 7.13 8.43
N PHE A 64 -5.69 7.39 7.44
CA PHE A 64 -4.27 7.70 7.62
C PHE A 64 -3.94 9.16 7.28
N SER A 65 -4.94 9.99 6.99
CA SER A 65 -4.76 11.38 6.53
C SER A 65 -4.06 12.29 7.56
N TRP A 66 -4.15 11.95 8.83
CA TRP A 66 -3.49 12.66 9.95
C TRP A 66 -1.96 12.57 9.91
N SER A 67 -1.40 11.61 9.18
CA SER A 67 0.05 11.37 9.17
C SER A 67 0.82 12.26 8.20
N SER A 68 0.15 13.00 7.32
CA SER A 68 0.80 13.82 6.29
C SER A 68 1.55 15.01 6.90
N SER A 69 2.82 15.16 6.54
CA SER A 69 3.64 16.34 6.86
C SER A 69 3.65 17.36 5.74
N ASP A 70 4.20 18.55 6.00
CA ASP A 70 4.48 19.51 4.92
C ASP A 70 5.67 19.04 4.08
N ILE A 71 5.46 18.92 2.78
CA ILE A 71 6.49 18.55 1.77
C ILE A 71 6.69 19.64 0.73
N SER A 72 6.33 20.89 1.04
CA SER A 72 6.43 22.01 0.09
C SER A 72 7.84 22.18 -0.46
N GLN A 73 8.88 22.01 0.37
CA GLN A 73 10.27 22.08 -0.08
C GLN A 73 10.61 20.97 -1.09
N ILE A 74 10.18 19.74 -0.84
CA ILE A 74 10.39 18.61 -1.75
C ILE A 74 9.64 18.86 -3.05
N LYS A 75 8.37 19.26 -2.99
CA LYS A 75 7.56 19.56 -4.18
C LYS A 75 8.19 20.68 -5.02
N ASN A 76 8.67 21.74 -4.40
CA ASN A 76 9.33 22.84 -5.07
C ASN A 76 10.65 22.39 -5.73
N TYR A 77 11.48 21.63 -5.02
CA TYR A 77 12.75 21.13 -5.55
C TYR A 77 12.56 20.26 -6.80
N TYR A 78 11.58 19.36 -6.77
CA TYR A 78 11.26 18.47 -7.89
C TYR A 78 10.24 19.07 -8.87
N GLN A 79 9.72 20.27 -8.61
CA GLN A 79 8.67 20.95 -9.40
C GLN A 79 7.44 20.04 -9.61
N LEU A 80 6.89 19.52 -8.52
CA LEU A 80 5.75 18.59 -8.52
C LEU A 80 4.43 19.35 -8.42
N GLU A 81 3.80 19.61 -9.57
CA GLU A 81 2.45 20.18 -9.64
C GLU A 81 1.41 19.07 -9.87
N LYS A 82 1.48 18.43 -11.03
CA LYS A 82 0.63 17.28 -11.39
C LYS A 82 1.51 16.06 -11.63
N TYR A 83 1.32 15.01 -10.86
CA TYR A 83 2.16 13.82 -10.99
C TYR A 83 1.42 12.53 -10.69
N ILE A 84 1.89 11.48 -11.34
CA ILE A 84 1.52 10.09 -11.07
C ILE A 84 2.67 9.44 -10.32
N ILE A 85 2.39 8.82 -9.18
CA ILE A 85 3.41 8.14 -8.39
C ILE A 85 3.31 6.63 -8.61
N LEU A 86 4.45 6.00 -8.87
CA LEU A 86 4.57 4.56 -9.07
C LEU A 86 5.37 3.93 -7.93
N PHE A 87 4.93 2.77 -7.47
CA PHE A 87 5.62 1.95 -6.48
C PHE A 87 5.97 0.59 -7.08
N PRO A 88 7.08 0.52 -7.87
CA PRO A 88 7.45 -0.65 -8.66
C PRO A 88 8.17 -1.74 -7.85
N PHE A 89 8.58 -1.41 -6.62
CA PHE A 89 9.37 -2.32 -5.79
C PHE A 89 8.50 -3.17 -4.87
N CYS A 90 9.07 -4.23 -4.36
CA CYS A 90 8.47 -5.09 -3.35
C CYS A 90 9.58 -5.76 -2.53
N SER A 91 9.21 -6.42 -1.43
CA SER A 91 10.17 -7.17 -0.63
C SER A 91 10.95 -8.17 -1.51
N PRO A 92 12.28 -8.25 -1.39
CA PRO A 92 13.13 -9.17 -2.18
C PRO A 92 12.69 -10.64 -2.12
N HIS A 93 12.03 -11.03 -1.03
CA HIS A 93 11.55 -12.41 -0.84
C HIS A 93 10.19 -12.67 -1.51
N LEU A 94 9.56 -11.66 -2.12
CA LEU A 94 8.21 -11.72 -2.68
C LEU A 94 8.18 -11.23 -4.13
N THR A 95 9.10 -11.74 -4.96
CA THR A 95 9.24 -11.34 -6.37
C THR A 95 7.97 -11.57 -7.20
N SER A 96 7.12 -12.53 -6.79
CA SER A 96 5.81 -12.76 -7.39
C SER A 96 4.84 -11.58 -7.27
N LYS A 97 5.13 -10.62 -6.38
CA LYS A 97 4.38 -9.37 -6.25
C LYS A 97 4.87 -8.27 -7.19
N LYS A 98 5.99 -8.44 -7.88
CA LYS A 98 6.57 -7.43 -8.76
C LYS A 98 5.97 -7.53 -10.16
N TRP A 99 5.27 -6.48 -10.58
CA TRP A 99 4.88 -6.31 -11.98
C TRP A 99 6.08 -5.80 -12.79
N PRO A 100 6.46 -6.43 -13.91
CA PRO A 100 7.73 -6.13 -14.57
C PRO A 100 7.69 -4.94 -15.54
N TYR A 101 6.51 -4.43 -15.93
CA TYR A 101 6.35 -3.52 -17.06
C TYR A 101 6.18 -2.05 -16.68
N TYR A 102 6.79 -1.60 -15.56
CA TYR A 102 6.67 -0.20 -15.13
C TYR A 102 7.30 0.78 -16.11
N ASN A 103 8.43 0.43 -16.75
CA ASN A 103 9.05 1.33 -17.74
C ASN A 103 8.20 1.46 -19.00
N ASP A 104 7.56 0.38 -19.44
CA ASP A 104 6.63 0.42 -20.59
C ASP A 104 5.39 1.27 -20.24
N LEU A 105 4.88 1.13 -19.01
CA LEU A 105 3.79 1.97 -18.53
C LEU A 105 4.16 3.45 -18.48
N ILE A 106 5.37 3.80 -18.03
CA ILE A 106 5.88 5.18 -18.02
C ILE A 106 5.89 5.75 -19.43
N SER A 107 6.41 5.00 -20.39
CA SER A 107 6.43 5.41 -21.80
C SER A 107 5.02 5.66 -22.34
N MET A 108 4.07 4.76 -22.04
CA MET A 108 2.68 4.89 -22.43
C MET A 108 1.97 6.07 -21.77
N ILE A 109 2.21 6.31 -20.47
CA ILE A 109 1.67 7.48 -19.74
C ILE A 109 2.15 8.78 -20.40
N ASN A 110 3.46 8.90 -20.64
CA ASN A 110 4.03 10.11 -21.24
C ASN A 110 3.48 10.36 -22.65
N GLU A 111 3.37 9.32 -23.47
CA GLU A 111 2.83 9.43 -24.83
C GLU A 111 1.33 9.77 -24.81
N LYS A 112 0.53 8.95 -24.16
CA LYS A 112 -0.94 9.01 -24.26
C LYS A 112 -1.56 10.15 -23.44
N LEU A 113 -0.88 10.59 -22.38
CA LEU A 113 -1.31 11.75 -21.58
C LEU A 113 -0.51 13.03 -21.94
N GLU A 114 0.20 13.03 -23.07
CA GLU A 114 0.88 14.21 -23.64
C GLU A 114 1.78 14.93 -22.61
N ASN A 115 2.47 14.18 -21.75
CA ASN A 115 3.31 14.71 -20.66
C ASN A 115 2.58 15.68 -19.69
N LYS A 116 1.27 15.56 -19.56
CA LYS A 116 0.49 16.38 -18.61
C LYS A 116 0.81 16.08 -17.15
N PHE A 117 1.37 14.92 -16.86
CA PHE A 117 1.76 14.48 -15.53
C PHE A 117 3.24 14.12 -15.48
N LYS A 118 3.96 14.59 -14.45
CA LYS A 118 5.25 14.00 -14.13
C LYS A 118 5.06 12.58 -13.59
N VAL A 119 5.84 11.63 -14.09
CA VAL A 119 5.84 10.28 -13.50
C VAL A 119 6.97 10.19 -12.50
N VAL A 120 6.65 9.84 -11.25
CA VAL A 120 7.61 9.81 -10.14
C VAL A 120 7.61 8.47 -9.43
N ILE A 121 8.72 8.15 -8.76
CA ILE A 121 8.85 7.07 -7.80
C ILE A 121 9.39 7.62 -6.47
N ALA A 122 9.01 6.99 -5.36
CA ALA A 122 9.54 7.26 -4.04
C ALA A 122 10.01 5.94 -3.41
N PRO A 123 11.27 5.53 -3.63
CA PRO A 123 11.78 4.26 -3.15
C PRO A 123 11.98 4.26 -1.62
N GLY A 124 11.80 3.10 -1.01
CA GLY A 124 12.21 2.87 0.38
C GLY A 124 13.73 2.87 0.54
N PRO A 125 14.25 2.92 1.79
CA PRO A 125 15.70 3.01 2.04
C PRO A 125 16.53 1.90 1.37
N GLY A 126 15.98 0.68 1.28
CA GLY A 126 16.63 -0.46 0.62
C GLY A 126 16.50 -0.51 -0.89
N GLU A 127 15.70 0.39 -1.50
CA GLU A 127 15.31 0.37 -2.91
C GLU A 127 15.96 1.49 -3.73
N ILE A 128 16.67 2.43 -3.07
CA ILE A 128 17.26 3.61 -3.73
C ILE A 128 18.23 3.20 -4.85
N LYS A 129 19.02 2.14 -4.64
CA LYS A 129 19.97 1.66 -5.66
C LYS A 129 19.24 1.12 -6.90
N ASP A 130 18.12 0.46 -6.70
CA ASP A 130 17.34 -0.15 -7.78
C ASP A 130 16.48 0.89 -8.49
N ALA A 131 16.28 2.08 -7.90
CA ALA A 131 15.49 3.17 -8.46
C ALA A 131 16.02 3.64 -9.82
N SER A 132 17.35 3.56 -10.06
CA SER A 132 17.95 3.89 -11.35
C SER A 132 17.51 3.00 -12.52
N SER A 133 16.92 1.84 -12.23
CA SER A 133 16.35 0.94 -13.26
C SER A 133 14.96 1.37 -13.75
N ILE A 134 14.36 2.37 -13.11
CA ILE A 134 13.02 2.87 -13.44
C ILE A 134 13.15 4.24 -14.10
N ASN A 135 12.57 4.40 -15.28
CA ASN A 135 12.65 5.62 -16.10
C ASN A 135 11.71 6.73 -15.60
N ALA A 136 11.67 6.95 -14.29
CA ALA A 136 10.84 7.97 -13.64
C ALA A 136 11.68 8.87 -12.74
N LEU A 137 11.16 10.05 -12.43
CA LEU A 137 11.81 10.97 -11.50
C LEU A 137 11.81 10.36 -10.09
N CYS A 138 13.01 10.14 -9.53
CA CYS A 138 13.17 9.59 -8.19
C CYS A 138 13.08 10.71 -7.14
N VAL A 139 12.06 10.68 -6.30
CA VAL A 139 11.83 11.68 -5.24
C VAL A 139 12.46 11.19 -3.94
N LEU A 140 13.39 11.98 -3.43
CA LEU A 140 14.15 11.73 -2.20
C LEU A 140 14.19 13.03 -1.36
N ASP A 141 14.38 12.90 -0.07
CA ASP A 141 14.70 14.04 0.80
C ASP A 141 16.20 14.07 1.08
N ASN A 142 16.92 15.06 0.52
CA ASN A 142 18.37 15.19 0.66
C ASN A 142 19.12 13.87 0.37
N GLY A 143 18.72 13.16 -0.69
CA GLY A 143 19.33 11.89 -1.12
C GLY A 143 18.91 10.68 -0.28
N LYS A 144 17.99 10.82 0.67
CA LYS A 144 17.45 9.75 1.49
C LYS A 144 15.99 9.43 1.12
N ALA A 145 15.57 8.21 1.38
CA ALA A 145 14.17 7.86 1.25
C ALA A 145 13.29 8.76 2.13
N LEU A 146 12.11 9.09 1.62
CA LEU A 146 11.11 9.83 2.39
C LEU A 146 10.73 9.05 3.66
N ASP A 147 10.50 9.76 4.74
CA ASP A 147 9.85 9.16 5.92
C ASP A 147 8.37 8.87 5.65
N ILE A 148 7.72 8.20 6.59
CA ILE A 148 6.32 7.78 6.42
C ILE A 148 5.39 8.97 6.26
N SER A 149 5.62 10.07 6.96
CA SER A 149 4.77 11.26 6.92
C SER A 149 4.97 12.07 5.64
N GLN A 150 6.20 12.17 5.17
CA GLN A 150 6.54 12.77 3.87
C GLN A 150 5.97 11.94 2.72
N LEU A 151 6.08 10.60 2.81
CA LEU A 151 5.51 9.68 1.81
C LEU A 151 3.98 9.77 1.77
N ALA A 152 3.33 9.85 2.95
CA ALA A 152 1.89 10.03 3.04
C ALA A 152 1.45 11.34 2.37
N ALA A 153 2.17 12.43 2.60
CA ALA A 153 1.90 13.72 1.96
C ALA A 153 2.10 13.66 0.43
N LEU A 154 3.18 13.02 -0.03
CA LEU A 154 3.44 12.85 -1.47
C LEU A 154 2.33 12.03 -2.15
N ILE A 155 1.87 10.95 -1.51
CA ILE A 155 0.75 10.13 -2.00
C ILE A 155 -0.54 10.95 -2.03
N LYS A 156 -0.85 11.68 -0.96
CA LYS A 156 -2.09 12.46 -0.83
C LYS A 156 -2.21 13.54 -1.89
N ASP A 157 -1.11 14.19 -2.23
CA ASP A 157 -1.05 15.26 -3.22
C ASP A 157 -0.92 14.75 -4.68
N SER A 158 -0.72 13.45 -4.89
CA SER A 158 -0.60 12.87 -6.22
C SER A 158 -1.93 12.87 -6.96
N SER A 159 -1.87 12.99 -8.29
CA SER A 159 -3.05 12.84 -9.15
C SER A 159 -3.52 11.39 -9.22
N PHE A 160 -2.58 10.44 -9.18
CA PHE A 160 -2.88 9.01 -9.24
C PHE A 160 -1.71 8.16 -8.72
N VAL A 161 -2.02 7.00 -8.19
CA VAL A 161 -1.02 6.02 -7.70
C VAL A 161 -1.17 4.70 -8.42
N VAL A 162 -0.04 4.11 -8.84
CA VAL A 162 0.04 2.72 -9.31
C VAL A 162 1.04 1.97 -8.43
N ALA A 163 0.63 0.92 -7.77
CA ALA A 163 1.48 0.20 -6.84
C ALA A 163 1.34 -1.33 -6.97
N ASN A 164 2.40 -2.06 -6.69
CA ASN A 164 2.31 -3.47 -6.34
C ASN A 164 1.62 -3.61 -4.95
N ASP A 165 1.18 -4.81 -4.59
CA ASP A 165 0.64 -5.10 -3.24
C ASP A 165 1.73 -4.97 -2.16
N THR A 166 1.93 -3.73 -1.70
CA THR A 166 2.98 -3.31 -0.75
C THR A 166 2.47 -2.24 0.20
N GLY A 167 3.29 -1.85 1.17
CA GLY A 167 2.95 -0.82 2.16
C GLY A 167 2.40 0.48 1.55
N PRO A 168 3.04 1.09 0.53
CA PRO A 168 2.53 2.28 -0.15
C PRO A 168 1.13 2.11 -0.76
N ALA A 169 0.77 0.93 -1.28
CA ALA A 169 -0.58 0.67 -1.77
C ALA A 169 -1.63 0.77 -0.65
N HIS A 170 -1.32 0.18 0.52
CA HIS A 170 -2.18 0.30 1.71
C HIS A 170 -2.27 1.74 2.22
N MET A 171 -1.13 2.46 2.23
CA MET A 171 -1.14 3.89 2.57
C MET A 171 -2.06 4.67 1.64
N THR A 172 -1.96 4.48 0.33
CA THR A 172 -2.83 5.12 -0.68
C THR A 172 -4.30 4.87 -0.40
N ALA A 173 -4.67 3.60 -0.15
CA ALA A 173 -6.03 3.21 0.16
C ALA A 173 -6.58 3.92 1.42
N HIS A 174 -5.76 4.02 2.47
CA HIS A 174 -6.17 4.61 3.76
C HIS A 174 -6.02 6.14 3.81
N LEU A 175 -5.33 6.74 2.85
CA LEU A 175 -5.32 8.19 2.61
C LEU A 175 -6.52 8.65 1.77
N GLY A 176 -7.29 7.72 1.19
CA GLY A 176 -8.38 8.04 0.28
C GLY A 176 -7.92 8.57 -1.08
N SER A 177 -6.64 8.40 -1.41
CA SER A 177 -6.05 8.87 -2.67
C SER A 177 -6.48 7.99 -3.85
N LYS A 178 -6.53 8.58 -5.05
CA LYS A 178 -6.86 7.87 -6.29
C LYS A 178 -5.74 6.91 -6.71
N GLY A 179 -6.08 5.71 -7.12
CA GLY A 179 -5.06 4.80 -7.62
C GLY A 179 -5.52 3.37 -7.83
N ILE A 180 -4.54 2.54 -8.20
CA ILE A 180 -4.71 1.10 -8.37
C ILE A 180 -3.56 0.32 -7.73
N ALA A 181 -3.92 -0.85 -7.21
CA ALA A 181 -2.94 -1.85 -6.76
C ALA A 181 -2.95 -3.07 -7.69
N LEU A 182 -1.77 -3.60 -7.99
CA LEU A 182 -1.57 -4.76 -8.86
C LEU A 182 -1.36 -6.01 -8.00
N PHE A 183 -2.23 -6.99 -8.16
CA PHE A 183 -2.24 -8.24 -7.40
C PHE A 183 -1.97 -9.45 -8.28
N GLY A 184 -1.02 -10.27 -7.85
CA GLY A 184 -0.85 -11.63 -8.36
C GLY A 184 -1.69 -12.64 -7.58
N SER A 185 -1.36 -13.94 -7.72
CA SER A 185 -2.07 -15.04 -7.04
C SER A 185 -1.71 -15.22 -5.56
N HIS A 186 -0.73 -14.47 -5.02
CA HIS A 186 -0.22 -14.63 -3.65
C HIS A 186 -1.24 -14.27 -2.57
N THR A 187 -2.20 -13.39 -2.88
CA THR A 187 -3.33 -13.01 -2.03
C THR A 187 -4.44 -12.36 -2.87
N THR A 188 -5.53 -11.95 -2.25
CA THR A 188 -6.61 -11.25 -2.94
C THR A 188 -6.82 -9.84 -2.35
N PRO A 189 -7.30 -8.89 -3.16
CA PRO A 189 -7.65 -7.54 -2.68
C PRO A 189 -8.65 -7.57 -1.51
N PHE A 190 -9.62 -8.48 -1.56
CA PHE A 190 -10.58 -8.70 -0.48
C PHE A 190 -9.88 -9.11 0.82
N LYS A 191 -8.99 -10.10 0.76
CA LYS A 191 -8.31 -10.65 1.95
C LYS A 191 -7.53 -9.58 2.70
N VAL A 192 -6.87 -8.69 2.00
CA VAL A 192 -6.06 -7.61 2.59
C VAL A 192 -6.87 -6.32 2.80
N SER A 193 -8.15 -6.29 2.43
CA SER A 193 -9.06 -5.16 2.63
C SER A 193 -8.55 -3.86 2.00
N ILE A 194 -7.97 -3.92 0.79
CA ILE A 194 -7.29 -2.76 0.22
C ILE A 194 -8.21 -1.83 -0.57
N GLU A 195 -9.30 -2.37 -1.15
CA GLU A 195 -10.15 -1.56 -2.02
C GLU A 195 -10.95 -0.50 -1.25
N ARG A 196 -11.01 0.69 -1.83
CA ARG A 196 -11.74 1.87 -1.35
C ARG A 196 -12.49 2.52 -2.52
N GLU A 197 -13.23 3.57 -2.24
CA GLU A 197 -13.95 4.34 -3.24
C GLU A 197 -13.02 4.76 -4.38
N ASN A 198 -11.91 5.41 -4.05
CA ASN A 198 -10.94 5.97 -5.00
C ASN A 198 -9.76 5.03 -5.31
N PHE A 199 -9.65 3.88 -4.65
CA PHE A 199 -8.52 2.97 -4.80
C PHE A 199 -8.98 1.56 -5.12
N LYS A 200 -8.62 1.06 -6.29
CA LYS A 200 -9.08 -0.22 -6.82
C LYS A 200 -7.93 -1.20 -7.02
N ALA A 201 -8.26 -2.46 -7.21
CA ALA A 201 -7.27 -3.48 -7.51
C ALA A 201 -7.45 -4.05 -8.92
N ILE A 202 -6.33 -4.40 -9.55
CA ILE A 202 -6.30 -5.27 -10.74
C ILE A 202 -5.66 -6.58 -10.28
N GLN A 203 -6.40 -7.67 -10.41
CA GLN A 203 -5.89 -9.00 -10.09
C GLN A 203 -5.61 -9.80 -11.35
N ALA A 204 -4.45 -10.43 -11.42
CA ALA A 204 -4.05 -11.36 -12.46
C ALA A 204 -3.48 -12.63 -11.84
N PRO A 205 -3.65 -13.82 -12.44
CA PRO A 205 -3.03 -15.05 -11.93
C PRO A 205 -1.51 -14.93 -11.82
N GLU A 206 -0.90 -14.28 -12.81
CA GLU A 206 0.52 -13.96 -12.85
C GLU A 206 0.68 -12.50 -13.28
N LEU A 207 1.41 -11.69 -12.53
CA LEU A 207 1.63 -10.29 -12.87
C LEU A 207 2.39 -10.11 -14.19
N SER A 208 3.24 -11.04 -14.56
CA SER A 208 3.92 -11.05 -15.87
C SER A 208 2.98 -11.19 -17.08
N LYS A 209 1.73 -11.64 -16.86
CA LYS A 209 0.69 -11.74 -17.91
C LYS A 209 -0.28 -10.54 -17.90
N LEU A 210 -0.14 -9.62 -16.96
CA LEU A 210 -0.93 -8.38 -16.93
C LEU A 210 -0.30 -7.38 -17.89
N SER A 211 -1.00 -7.07 -18.99
CA SER A 211 -0.48 -6.16 -20.01
C SER A 211 -0.49 -4.70 -19.56
N VAL A 212 0.37 -3.90 -20.20
CA VAL A 212 0.52 -2.46 -19.93
C VAL A 212 -0.76 -1.72 -20.34
N GLU A 213 -1.35 -2.10 -21.46
CA GLU A 213 -2.59 -1.51 -21.99
C GLU A 213 -3.72 -1.61 -20.96
N LYS A 214 -3.90 -2.79 -20.38
CA LYS A 214 -4.95 -3.01 -19.37
C LYS A 214 -4.75 -2.15 -18.12
N VAL A 215 -3.50 -1.98 -17.67
CA VAL A 215 -3.18 -1.10 -16.55
C VAL A 215 -3.41 0.36 -16.93
N PHE A 216 -2.98 0.77 -18.11
CA PHE A 216 -3.15 2.13 -18.63
C PHE A 216 -4.63 2.49 -18.84
N GLU A 217 -5.44 1.60 -19.44
CA GLU A 217 -6.90 1.78 -19.59
C GLU A 217 -7.54 2.08 -18.22
N ARG A 218 -7.11 1.36 -17.21
CA ARG A 218 -7.62 1.58 -15.84
C ARG A 218 -7.21 2.93 -15.27
N ILE A 219 -5.97 3.36 -15.50
CA ILE A 219 -5.51 4.71 -15.12
C ILE A 219 -6.38 5.75 -15.82
N SER A 220 -6.50 5.67 -17.14
CA SER A 220 -7.26 6.64 -17.97
C SER A 220 -8.72 6.75 -17.54
N SER A 221 -9.34 5.65 -17.12
CA SER A 221 -10.74 5.65 -16.67
C SER A 221 -10.95 6.27 -15.29
N LEU A 222 -9.90 6.48 -14.49
CA LEU A 222 -9.99 6.93 -13.10
C LEU A 222 -9.30 8.27 -12.82
N ILE A 223 -8.37 8.69 -13.69
CA ILE A 223 -7.54 9.89 -13.44
C ILE A 223 -8.28 11.20 -13.71
N SER A 224 -9.41 11.14 -14.40
CA SER A 224 -10.23 12.30 -14.81
C SER A 224 -10.76 13.09 -13.60
#